data_fd2b50f2be3c90996b2dadc9e73c5137
#
_entry.id   fd2b50f2be3c90996b2dadc9e73c5137
#
_cell.length_a   1.000
_cell.length_b   1.000
_cell.length_c   1.000
_cell.angle_alpha   90.00
_cell.angle_beta   90.00
_cell.angle_gamma   90.00
#
_symmetry.space_group_name_H-M   'P 1'
#
loop_
_entity.id
_entity.type
_entity.pdbx_description
1 polymer ?
#
loop_
_entity_poly.entity_id
_entity_poly.type
_entity_poly.pdbx_seq_one_letter_code
_entity_poly.pdbx_strand_id
1 'polypeptide(L)'
;MSGPNLDHLKALVVEDNAHMRVLLRSLLQALGIGTVYESVDGASGFNELRDRKPDFVLTDLSMKPVDGIEFTRRIRLGRDSPNPYLPIIMVTGHTEKARVMAARDAGVTEFLAKPITTQNLLMRLIEVVERPRPFIRCEGYFGPDRRRHKAEDYAGPWRRRDDVNDDDLVIA
;
A
#
# COMPACT_ATOMS: atom_id res chain seq x y z
N MET A 1 23.39 16.37 3.16
CA MET A 1 22.94 15.10 2.58
C MET A 1 21.68 15.40 1.77
N SER A 2 21.73 15.23 0.47
CA SER A 2 20.53 15.30 -0.35
C SER A 2 19.63 14.12 0.01
N GLY A 3 18.35 14.38 0.35
CA GLY A 3 17.35 13.33 0.53
C GLY A 3 17.15 12.51 -0.75
N PRO A 4 16.38 11.41 -0.69
CA PRO A 4 16.09 10.60 -1.87
C PRO A 4 15.47 11.48 -2.95
N ASN A 5 15.93 11.34 -4.19
CA ASN A 5 15.31 12.02 -5.33
C ASN A 5 14.00 11.29 -5.68
N LEU A 6 12.85 11.91 -5.39
CA LEU A 6 11.52 11.36 -5.60
C LEU A 6 10.77 11.99 -6.79
N ASP A 7 11.41 12.89 -7.53
CA ASP A 7 10.81 13.68 -8.61
C ASP A 7 10.35 12.84 -9.81
N HIS A 8 10.95 11.69 -10.02
CA HIS A 8 10.60 10.76 -11.08
C HIS A 8 9.37 9.89 -10.76
N LEU A 9 8.94 9.87 -9.49
CA LEU A 9 7.84 9.02 -9.04
C LEU A 9 6.47 9.62 -9.37
N LYS A 10 5.55 8.71 -9.69
CA LYS A 10 4.13 8.98 -9.95
C LYS A 10 3.29 8.36 -8.84
N ALA A 11 2.55 9.16 -8.13
CA ALA A 11 1.62 8.71 -7.10
C ALA A 11 0.18 8.74 -7.58
N LEU A 12 -0.64 7.82 -7.08
CA LEU A 12 -2.10 7.92 -7.15
C LEU A 12 -2.65 8.06 -5.73
N VAL A 13 -3.44 9.10 -5.49
CA VAL A 13 -4.18 9.31 -4.24
C VAL A 13 -5.64 8.93 -4.47
N VAL A 14 -6.17 7.99 -3.68
CA VAL A 14 -7.57 7.55 -3.73
C VAL A 14 -8.22 7.88 -2.39
N GLU A 15 -9.06 8.90 -2.37
CA GLU A 15 -9.65 9.46 -1.15
C GLU A 15 -10.97 10.18 -1.51
N ASP A 16 -12.07 9.82 -0.86
CA ASP A 16 -13.39 10.42 -1.15
C ASP A 16 -13.55 11.81 -0.54
N ASN A 17 -12.87 12.10 0.57
CA ASN A 17 -12.87 13.42 1.18
C ASN A 17 -11.96 14.40 0.43
N ALA A 18 -12.56 15.43 -0.18
CA ALA A 18 -11.84 16.42 -0.99
C ALA A 18 -10.73 17.15 -0.23
N HIS A 19 -10.96 17.50 1.05
CA HIS A 19 -9.95 18.20 1.87
C HIS A 19 -8.76 17.31 2.18
N MET A 20 -9.02 16.03 2.52
CA MET A 20 -7.96 15.06 2.77
C MET A 20 -7.17 14.76 1.50
N ARG A 21 -7.84 14.66 0.35
CA ARG A 21 -7.19 14.44 -0.94
C ARG A 21 -6.23 15.59 -1.30
N VAL A 22 -6.68 16.83 -1.11
CA VAL A 22 -5.84 18.04 -1.30
C VAL A 22 -4.65 18.03 -0.34
N LEU A 23 -4.86 17.67 0.93
CA LEU A 23 -3.78 17.56 1.92
C LEU A 23 -2.73 16.53 1.50
N LEU A 24 -3.16 15.31 1.14
CA LEU A 24 -2.25 14.23 0.71
C LEU A 24 -1.44 14.62 -0.53
N ARG A 25 -2.10 15.22 -1.52
CA ARG A 25 -1.40 15.76 -2.70
C ARG A 25 -0.35 16.80 -2.31
N SER A 26 -0.70 17.76 -1.47
CA SER A 26 0.21 18.82 -1.04
C SER A 26 1.42 18.27 -0.28
N LEU A 27 1.21 17.27 0.59
CA LEU A 27 2.29 16.60 1.31
C LEU A 27 3.22 15.85 0.36
N LEU A 28 2.68 15.12 -0.61
CA LEU A 28 3.48 14.40 -1.61
C LEU A 28 4.31 15.35 -2.46
N GLN A 29 3.73 16.46 -2.90
CA GLN A 29 4.43 17.50 -3.66
C GLN A 29 5.54 18.17 -2.82
N ALA A 30 5.27 18.46 -1.54
CA ALA A 30 6.27 18.99 -0.62
C ALA A 30 7.45 18.03 -0.39
N LEU A 31 7.22 16.72 -0.49
CA LEU A 31 8.25 15.68 -0.45
C LEU A 31 9.01 15.50 -1.78
N GLY A 32 8.61 16.22 -2.83
CA GLY A 32 9.27 16.19 -4.13
C GLY A 32 8.76 15.12 -5.10
N ILE A 33 7.56 14.54 -4.86
CA ILE A 33 6.93 13.63 -5.83
C ILE A 33 6.57 14.40 -7.10
N GLY A 34 7.05 13.94 -8.25
CA GLY A 34 6.93 14.67 -9.52
C GLY A 34 5.52 14.72 -10.08
N THR A 35 4.75 13.66 -9.92
CA THR A 35 3.38 13.60 -10.45
C THR A 35 2.43 12.96 -9.45
N VAL A 36 1.29 13.61 -9.18
CA VAL A 36 0.24 13.09 -8.29
C VAL A 36 -1.09 13.07 -9.04
N TYR A 37 -1.62 11.88 -9.25
CA TYR A 37 -2.96 11.63 -9.78
C TYR A 37 -3.95 11.49 -8.61
N GLU A 38 -5.22 11.76 -8.85
CA GLU A 38 -6.25 11.75 -7.82
C GLU A 38 -7.49 10.98 -8.29
N SER A 39 -8.10 10.24 -7.36
CA SER A 39 -9.39 9.56 -7.55
C SER A 39 -10.23 9.66 -6.28
N VAL A 40 -11.53 9.56 -6.43
CA VAL A 40 -12.50 9.75 -5.33
C VAL A 40 -12.93 8.42 -4.66
N ASP A 41 -12.66 7.30 -5.29
CA ASP A 41 -13.01 5.96 -4.78
C ASP A 41 -12.16 4.87 -5.47
N GLY A 42 -12.27 3.63 -4.99
CA GLY A 42 -11.51 2.51 -5.54
C GLY A 42 -11.88 2.15 -6.98
N ALA A 43 -13.10 2.44 -7.45
CA ALA A 43 -13.52 2.13 -8.82
C ALA A 43 -12.85 3.08 -9.81
N SER A 44 -12.92 4.39 -9.56
CA SER A 44 -12.22 5.40 -10.36
C SER A 44 -10.70 5.25 -10.25
N GLY A 45 -10.19 4.92 -9.05
CA GLY A 45 -8.78 4.62 -8.81
C GLY A 45 -8.26 3.49 -9.69
N PHE A 46 -9.05 2.43 -9.87
CA PHE A 46 -8.64 1.31 -10.72
C PHE A 46 -8.52 1.68 -12.21
N ASN A 47 -9.35 2.59 -12.70
CA ASN A 47 -9.22 3.14 -14.05
C ASN A 47 -7.93 3.95 -14.20
N GLU A 48 -7.63 4.82 -13.22
CA GLU A 48 -6.38 5.59 -13.20
C GLU A 48 -5.14 4.70 -13.16
N LEU A 49 -5.18 3.56 -12.47
CA LEU A 49 -4.07 2.59 -12.46
C LEU A 49 -3.72 2.09 -13.87
N ARG A 50 -4.73 1.77 -14.68
CA ARG A 50 -4.53 1.30 -16.05
C ARG A 50 -3.96 2.37 -16.96
N ASP A 51 -4.50 3.58 -16.84
CA ASP A 51 -4.22 4.67 -17.77
C ASP A 51 -2.91 5.39 -17.43
N ARG A 52 -2.62 5.57 -16.12
CA ARG A 52 -1.52 6.39 -15.63
C ARG A 52 -0.30 5.61 -15.19
N LYS A 53 -0.46 4.34 -14.81
CA LYS A 53 0.62 3.46 -14.32
C LYS A 53 1.45 4.14 -13.23
N PRO A 54 0.85 4.48 -12.08
CA PRO A 54 1.59 5.08 -10.97
C PRO A 54 2.59 4.08 -10.36
N ASP A 55 3.60 4.58 -9.69
CA ASP A 55 4.62 3.77 -9.02
C ASP A 55 4.16 3.31 -7.64
N PHE A 56 3.22 4.01 -7.01
CA PHE A 56 2.56 3.63 -5.76
C PHE A 56 1.20 4.30 -5.60
N VAL A 57 0.42 3.77 -4.66
CA VAL A 57 -0.91 4.30 -4.30
C VAL A 57 -0.95 4.67 -2.83
N LEU A 58 -1.51 5.85 -2.52
CA LEU A 58 -2.09 6.15 -1.21
C LEU A 58 -3.61 6.00 -1.30
N THR A 59 -4.20 5.14 -0.48
CA THR A 59 -5.66 4.95 -0.45
C THR A 59 -6.21 5.09 0.95
N ASP A 60 -7.35 5.78 1.09
CA ASP A 60 -8.11 5.70 2.34
C ASP A 60 -8.70 4.31 2.52
N LEU A 61 -8.90 3.92 3.78
CA LEU A 61 -9.53 2.65 4.12
C LEU A 61 -11.04 2.66 3.86
N SER A 62 -11.69 3.77 4.19
CA SER A 62 -13.16 3.89 4.27
C SER A 62 -13.71 4.81 3.19
N MET A 63 -14.00 4.29 2.02
CA MET A 63 -14.59 5.02 0.89
C MET A 63 -15.84 4.30 0.36
N LYS A 64 -16.65 4.99 -0.44
CA LYS A 64 -17.80 4.44 -1.16
C LYS A 64 -17.76 4.86 -2.63
N PRO A 65 -18.23 4.02 -3.57
CA PRO A 65 -18.83 2.68 -3.40
C PRO A 65 -17.79 1.57 -3.15
N VAL A 66 -16.53 1.72 -3.59
CA VAL A 66 -15.46 0.72 -3.45
C VAL A 66 -14.46 1.22 -2.41
N ASP A 67 -14.32 0.51 -1.31
CA ASP A 67 -13.39 0.87 -0.24
C ASP A 67 -11.94 0.44 -0.55
N GLY A 68 -11.00 0.87 0.32
CA GLY A 68 -9.59 0.60 0.13
C GLY A 68 -9.23 -0.88 0.20
N ILE A 69 -9.98 -1.69 0.95
CA ILE A 69 -9.74 -3.13 1.06
C ILE A 69 -10.15 -3.84 -0.24
N GLU A 70 -11.33 -3.54 -0.75
CA GLU A 70 -11.82 -4.10 -2.02
C GLU A 70 -10.94 -3.67 -3.19
N PHE A 71 -10.55 -2.40 -3.22
CA PHE A 71 -9.61 -1.86 -4.19
C PHE A 71 -8.26 -2.61 -4.16
N THR A 72 -7.71 -2.84 -2.96
CA THR A 72 -6.46 -3.61 -2.79
C THR A 72 -6.62 -5.05 -3.29
N ARG A 73 -7.69 -5.74 -2.92
CA ARG A 73 -7.96 -7.11 -3.39
C ARG A 73 -8.04 -7.18 -4.92
N ARG A 74 -8.70 -6.23 -5.56
CA ARG A 74 -8.79 -6.17 -7.00
C ARG A 74 -7.42 -5.96 -7.64
N ILE A 75 -6.56 -5.13 -7.07
CA ILE A 75 -5.18 -4.96 -7.54
C ILE A 75 -4.39 -6.26 -7.40
N ARG A 76 -4.50 -6.97 -6.28
CA ARG A 76 -3.71 -8.18 -6.00
C ARG A 76 -4.17 -9.42 -6.75
N LEU A 77 -5.48 -9.62 -6.84
CA LEU A 77 -6.10 -10.86 -7.29
C LEU A 77 -6.93 -10.72 -8.57
N GLY A 78 -7.25 -9.50 -8.99
CA GLY A 78 -8.03 -9.23 -10.18
C GLY A 78 -7.30 -9.68 -11.45
N ARG A 79 -7.99 -10.41 -12.34
CA ARG A 79 -7.43 -10.83 -13.65
C ARG A 79 -7.11 -9.64 -14.56
N ASP A 80 -7.78 -8.52 -14.33
CA ASP A 80 -7.63 -7.26 -15.07
C ASP A 80 -6.67 -6.28 -14.38
N SER A 81 -5.95 -6.72 -13.34
CA SER A 81 -5.00 -5.87 -12.63
C SER A 81 -3.82 -5.49 -13.51
N PRO A 82 -3.52 -4.19 -13.67
CA PRO A 82 -2.40 -3.74 -14.47
C PRO A 82 -1.03 -4.02 -13.81
N ASN A 83 -1.00 -4.07 -12.47
CA ASN A 83 0.21 -4.38 -11.70
C ASN A 83 -0.15 -4.94 -10.32
N PRO A 84 -0.18 -6.27 -10.15
CA PRO A 84 -0.48 -6.90 -8.86
C PRO A 84 0.57 -6.63 -7.77
N TYR A 85 1.77 -6.20 -8.14
CA TYR A 85 2.88 -5.89 -7.22
C TYR A 85 2.91 -4.43 -6.75
N LEU A 86 2.01 -3.59 -7.25
CA LEU A 86 1.98 -2.16 -6.96
C LEU A 86 2.04 -1.89 -5.45
N PRO A 87 2.98 -1.05 -4.96
CA PRO A 87 3.00 -0.64 -3.57
C PRO A 87 1.73 0.13 -3.19
N ILE A 88 1.08 -0.28 -2.10
CA ILE A 88 -0.16 0.32 -1.59
C ILE A 88 0.08 0.76 -0.15
N ILE A 89 -0.02 2.05 0.11
CA ILE A 89 -0.01 2.65 1.45
C ILE A 89 -1.45 2.97 1.82
N MET A 90 -1.98 2.34 2.87
CA MET A 90 -3.34 2.57 3.32
C MET A 90 -3.38 3.56 4.48
N VAL A 91 -4.16 4.61 4.31
CA VAL A 91 -4.40 5.63 5.32
C VAL A 91 -5.54 5.17 6.25
N THR A 92 -5.33 5.20 7.57
CA THR A 92 -6.28 4.65 8.54
C THR A 92 -6.49 5.55 9.74
N GLY A 93 -7.71 5.57 10.28
CA GLY A 93 -8.01 6.15 11.59
C GLY A 93 -7.72 5.18 12.76
N HIS A 94 -7.61 5.72 13.97
CA HIS A 94 -7.26 4.95 15.19
C HIS A 94 -8.33 3.92 15.61
N THR A 95 -9.57 4.07 15.17
CA THR A 95 -10.72 3.25 15.57
C THR A 95 -10.91 2.00 14.70
N GLU A 96 -10.08 1.79 13.70
CA GLU A 96 -10.33 0.81 12.64
C GLU A 96 -9.48 -0.47 12.75
N LYS A 97 -9.10 -0.89 13.97
CA LYS A 97 -8.18 -2.03 14.17
C LYS A 97 -8.60 -3.33 13.45
N ALA A 98 -9.89 -3.67 13.51
CA ALA A 98 -10.39 -4.88 12.85
C ALA A 98 -10.28 -4.78 11.32
N ARG A 99 -10.53 -3.61 10.75
CA ARG A 99 -10.40 -3.35 9.32
C ARG A 99 -8.93 -3.31 8.88
N VAL A 100 -8.02 -2.85 9.73
CA VAL A 100 -6.58 -2.90 9.46
C VAL A 100 -6.10 -4.34 9.26
N MET A 101 -6.59 -5.29 10.05
CA MET A 101 -6.29 -6.72 9.86
C MET A 101 -6.81 -7.22 8.50
N ALA A 102 -8.04 -6.90 8.15
CA ALA A 102 -8.61 -7.26 6.85
C ALA A 102 -7.85 -6.61 5.67
N ALA A 103 -7.40 -5.37 5.83
CA ALA A 103 -6.59 -4.67 4.83
C ALA A 103 -5.20 -5.31 4.65
N ARG A 104 -4.56 -5.71 5.74
CA ARG A 104 -3.32 -6.47 5.70
C ARG A 104 -3.50 -7.79 4.96
N ASP A 105 -4.59 -8.50 5.24
CA ASP A 105 -4.92 -9.77 4.61
C ASP A 105 -5.36 -9.61 3.15
N ALA A 106 -5.74 -8.41 2.74
CA ALA A 106 -5.95 -8.06 1.34
C ALA A 106 -4.65 -7.78 0.55
N GLY A 107 -3.51 -7.61 1.23
CA GLY A 107 -2.21 -7.41 0.60
C GLY A 107 -1.72 -5.95 0.58
N VAL A 108 -2.16 -5.11 1.53
CA VAL A 108 -1.64 -3.75 1.72
C VAL A 108 -0.15 -3.79 2.05
N THR A 109 0.63 -2.88 1.44
CA THR A 109 2.09 -2.83 1.64
C THR A 109 2.45 -2.17 2.95
N GLU A 110 1.93 -0.96 3.22
CA GLU A 110 2.18 -0.20 4.44
C GLU A 110 0.93 0.54 4.91
N PHE A 111 0.93 0.90 6.20
CA PHE A 111 -0.14 1.68 6.83
C PHE A 111 0.37 3.04 7.28
N LEU A 112 -0.45 4.07 7.09
CA LEU A 112 -0.22 5.42 7.53
C LEU A 112 -1.38 5.85 8.44
N ALA A 113 -1.12 6.01 9.73
CA ALA A 113 -2.15 6.41 10.69
C ALA A 113 -2.42 7.93 10.64
N LYS A 114 -3.68 8.30 10.74
CA LYS A 114 -4.11 9.70 10.96
C LYS A 114 -3.82 10.09 12.44
N PRO A 115 -3.31 11.29 12.74
CA PRO A 115 -3.06 12.41 11.85
C PRO A 115 -1.79 12.23 10.98
N ILE A 116 -1.89 12.66 9.72
CA ILE A 116 -0.81 12.49 8.74
C ILE A 116 0.16 13.66 8.87
N THR A 117 1.44 13.33 9.02
CA THR A 117 2.54 14.30 9.00
C THR A 117 3.47 14.02 7.82
N THR A 118 4.19 15.03 7.36
CA THR A 118 5.20 14.90 6.30
C THR A 118 6.25 13.83 6.67
N GLN A 119 6.67 13.80 7.93
CA GLN A 119 7.66 12.85 8.42
C GLN A 119 7.14 11.41 8.37
N ASN A 120 5.91 11.16 8.85
CA ASN A 120 5.33 9.81 8.84
C ASN A 120 5.10 9.33 7.40
N LEU A 121 4.64 10.21 6.51
CA LEU A 121 4.46 9.89 5.10
C LEU A 121 5.80 9.56 4.43
N LEU A 122 6.84 10.38 4.66
CA LEU A 122 8.18 10.13 4.11
C LEU A 122 8.73 8.77 4.55
N MET A 123 8.59 8.42 5.84
CA MET A 123 9.05 7.12 6.34
C MET A 123 8.36 5.95 5.61
N ARG A 124 7.05 6.03 5.34
CA ARG A 124 6.34 4.98 4.58
C ARG A 124 6.75 4.93 3.12
N LEU A 125 7.00 6.09 2.50
CA LEU A 125 7.52 6.13 1.12
C LEU A 125 8.89 5.47 1.01
N ILE A 126 9.80 5.75 1.93
CA ILE A 126 11.12 5.10 1.96
C ILE A 126 10.97 3.58 2.08
N GLU A 127 10.08 3.09 2.98
CA GLU A 127 9.87 1.64 3.13
C GLU A 127 9.34 0.98 1.86
N VAL A 128 8.45 1.62 1.12
CA VAL A 128 7.86 1.01 -0.09
C VAL A 128 8.72 1.18 -1.34
N VAL A 129 9.53 2.24 -1.42
CA VAL A 129 10.35 2.57 -2.61
C VAL A 129 11.77 2.02 -2.49
N GLU A 130 12.43 2.23 -1.34
CA GLU A 130 13.83 1.85 -1.16
C GLU A 130 14.03 0.48 -0.52
N ARG A 131 13.01 -0.02 0.22
CA ARG A 131 13.06 -1.28 0.95
C ARG A 131 11.84 -2.15 0.66
N PRO A 132 11.55 -2.43 -0.62
CA PRO A 132 10.37 -3.23 -0.96
C PRO A 132 10.46 -4.61 -0.33
N ARG A 133 9.35 -5.03 0.30
CA ARG A 133 9.23 -6.39 0.83
C ARG A 133 9.01 -7.37 -0.31
N PRO A 134 9.57 -8.59 -0.24
CA PRO A 134 9.25 -9.64 -1.18
C PRO A 134 7.75 -9.94 -1.15
N PHE A 135 7.19 -10.32 -2.30
CA PHE A 135 5.81 -10.76 -2.40
C PHE A 135 5.75 -12.27 -2.25
N ILE A 136 4.74 -12.75 -1.56
CA ILE A 136 4.45 -14.18 -1.39
C ILE A 136 3.09 -14.51 -1.97
N ARG A 137 2.96 -15.73 -2.48
CA ARG A 137 1.69 -16.28 -2.93
C ARG A 137 1.39 -17.56 -2.15
N CYS A 138 0.22 -17.60 -1.52
CA CYS A 138 -0.31 -18.81 -0.90
C CYS A 138 -1.81 -18.89 -1.17
N GLU A 139 -2.46 -19.96 -0.73
CA GLU A 139 -3.89 -20.12 -0.94
C GLU A 139 -4.68 -18.92 -0.37
N GLY A 140 -5.40 -18.21 -1.26
CA GLY A 140 -6.21 -17.05 -0.91
C GLY A 140 -5.47 -15.75 -0.61
N TYR A 141 -4.13 -15.72 -0.77
CA TYR A 141 -3.35 -14.50 -0.55
C TYR A 141 -2.27 -14.29 -1.62
N PHE A 142 -2.19 -13.07 -2.11
CA PHE A 142 -1.06 -12.57 -2.88
C PHE A 142 -0.73 -11.15 -2.40
N GLY A 143 0.49 -10.91 -1.99
CA GLY A 143 0.90 -9.59 -1.48
C GLY A 143 2.27 -9.62 -0.80
N PRO A 144 2.68 -8.49 -0.20
CA PRO A 144 3.95 -8.39 0.51
C PRO A 144 4.03 -9.39 1.66
N ASP A 145 5.21 -9.96 1.90
CA ASP A 145 5.42 -10.82 3.07
C ASP A 145 5.06 -10.07 4.36
N ARG A 146 4.19 -10.66 5.15
CA ARG A 146 3.68 -10.08 6.41
C ARG A 146 4.69 -10.17 7.55
N ARG A 147 5.76 -10.94 7.38
CA ARG A 147 6.84 -11.09 8.34
C ARG A 147 7.77 -9.87 8.24
N ARG A 148 7.95 -9.15 9.36
CA ARG A 148 8.87 -8.00 9.41
C ARG A 148 10.30 -8.40 9.74
N HIS A 149 10.53 -9.64 10.19
CA HIS A 149 11.84 -10.20 10.48
C HIS A 149 12.09 -11.39 9.56
N LYS A 150 13.33 -11.54 9.07
CA LYS A 150 13.72 -12.74 8.35
C LYS A 150 13.54 -13.95 9.25
N ALA A 151 13.13 -15.09 8.68
CA ALA A 151 12.94 -16.33 9.43
C ALA A 151 14.21 -16.75 10.19
N GLU A 152 15.38 -16.38 9.70
CA GLU A 152 16.69 -16.63 10.31
C GLU A 152 16.89 -15.94 11.68
N ASP A 153 16.18 -14.84 11.94
CA ASP A 153 16.29 -14.07 13.19
C ASP A 153 15.23 -14.45 14.24
N TYR A 154 14.34 -15.41 13.92
CA TYR A 154 13.23 -15.76 14.79
C TYR A 154 13.49 -17.05 15.60
N ALA A 155 13.82 -16.90 16.88
CA ALA A 155 14.06 -17.99 17.83
C ALA A 155 12.82 -18.41 18.66
N GLY A 156 11.61 -17.92 18.31
CA GLY A 156 10.39 -18.16 19.08
C GLY A 156 9.46 -19.22 18.48
N PRO A 157 8.43 -19.69 19.23
CA PRO A 157 7.47 -20.64 18.71
C PRO A 157 6.64 -20.04 17.56
N TRP A 158 6.49 -20.77 16.49
CA TRP A 158 5.67 -20.39 15.32
C TRP A 158 4.22 -20.22 15.74
N ARG A 159 3.67 -19.03 15.56
CA ARG A 159 2.32 -18.68 16.02
C ARG A 159 1.23 -18.89 14.96
N ARG A 160 1.58 -19.22 13.73
CA ARG A 160 0.65 -19.40 12.62
C ARG A 160 0.94 -20.72 11.90
N ARG A 161 -0.13 -21.41 11.48
CA ARG A 161 -0.08 -22.68 10.77
C ARG A 161 0.60 -22.57 9.40
N ASP A 162 0.63 -21.35 8.84
CA ASP A 162 1.16 -21.05 7.50
C ASP A 162 2.64 -20.64 7.51
N ASP A 163 3.29 -20.65 8.68
CA ASP A 163 4.70 -20.26 8.82
C ASP A 163 5.69 -21.37 8.47
N VAL A 164 5.22 -22.51 7.94
CA VAL A 164 6.00 -23.78 7.92
C VAL A 164 6.60 -24.12 6.55
N ASN A 165 6.26 -23.43 5.45
CA ASN A 165 6.79 -23.78 4.12
C ASN A 165 7.52 -22.62 3.46
N ASP A 166 8.85 -22.76 3.33
CA ASP A 166 9.72 -21.91 2.51
C ASP A 166 9.47 -22.05 0.99
N ASP A 167 8.73 -23.09 0.57
CA ASP A 167 8.50 -23.40 -0.85
C ASP A 167 7.48 -22.46 -1.54
N ASP A 168 6.77 -21.62 -0.78
CA ASP A 168 5.76 -20.71 -1.30
C ASP A 168 6.31 -19.27 -1.56
N LEU A 169 7.61 -19.06 -1.39
CA LEU A 169 8.24 -17.77 -1.65
C LEU A 169 8.43 -17.56 -3.15
N VAL A 170 7.58 -16.76 -3.75
CA VAL A 170 7.79 -16.20 -5.09
C VAL A 170 8.53 -14.88 -4.92
N ILE A 171 9.83 -14.90 -5.21
CA ILE A 171 10.65 -13.70 -5.32
C ILE A 171 10.36 -13.12 -6.72
N ALA A 172 9.72 -11.97 -6.76
CA ALA A 172 9.57 -11.18 -7.97
C ALA A 172 10.61 -10.08 -7.99
#